data_117ac058a6c39e3c8c1815b54635c7ae
#
_entry.id   117ac058a6c39e3c8c1815b54635c7ae
#
_cell.length_a   1.000
_cell.length_b   1.000
_cell.length_c   1.000
_cell.angle_alpha   90.00
_cell.angle_beta   90.00
_cell.angle_gamma   90.00
#
_symmetry.space_group_name_H-M   'P 1'
#
loop_
_entity.id
_entity.type
_entity.pdbx_description
1 polymer ?
#
loop_
_entity_poly.entity_id
_entity_poly.type
_entity_poly.pdbx_seq_one_letter_code
_entity_poly.pdbx_strand_id
1 'polypeptide(L)'
;MRVTNASGRGPQITAEEAAELERARERMLARHKLIEGIIRNNEMQLRNETARGGAEIELECARRDVAQGDTGAGAQAELERATARLRTLQEEHQRLVAERQWLNASLLEFESGPSTNEHQRSGHS
;
A
#
# COMPACT_ATOMS: atom_id res chain seq x y z
N MET A 1 -46.56 -25.93 -8.32
CA MET A 1 -46.10 -25.39 -8.05
C MET A 1 -45.84 -25.07 -8.06
N ARG A 2 -45.59 -24.92 -7.98
CA ARG A 2 -45.11 -24.23 -7.82
C ARG A 2 -44.57 -24.01 -7.41
N VAL A 3 -44.92 -24.14 -7.48
CA VAL A 3 -44.30 -23.52 -6.99
C VAL A 3 -44.01 -23.06 -6.92
N THR A 4 -44.22 -23.10 -7.05
CA THR A 4 -43.75 -22.39 -6.84
C THR A 4 -43.62 -21.87 -6.66
N ASN A 5 -43.82 -21.81 -6.72
CA ASN A 5 -43.41 -21.12 -6.40
C ASN A 5 -43.36 -20.91 -6.07
N ALA A 6 -43.89 -21.34 -5.97
CA ALA A 6 -43.52 -20.97 -5.58
C ALA A 6 -43.24 -20.73 -5.56
N SER A 7 -43.46 -21.17 -5.58
CA SER A 7 -42.92 -20.81 -5.64
C SER A 7 -42.35 -20.33 -5.93
N GLY A 8 -42.63 -20.70 -6.04
CA GLY A 8 -41.83 -20.03 -6.65
C GLY A 8 -41.13 -18.89 -6.18
N ARG A 9 -41.12 -18.87 -5.82
CA ARG A 9 -40.60 -17.90 -5.27
C ARG A 9 -39.79 -18.30 -4.21
N GLY A 10 -38.70 -18.76 -4.40
CA GLY A 10 -37.77 -19.13 -3.40
C GLY A 10 -37.84 -18.15 -2.25
N PRO A 11 -37.05 -18.31 -1.23
CA PRO A 11 -37.10 -17.39 -0.12
C PRO A 11 -36.86 -15.96 -0.60
N GLN A 12 -37.79 -15.13 -0.25
CA GLN A 12 -37.68 -13.73 -0.62
C GLN A 12 -36.82 -13.02 0.39
N ILE A 13 -35.88 -12.25 -0.10
CA ILE A 13 -35.00 -11.47 0.74
C ILE A 13 -35.76 -10.22 1.18
N THR A 14 -35.76 -9.94 2.47
CA THR A 14 -36.36 -8.72 2.98
C THR A 14 -35.47 -7.53 2.60
N ALA A 15 -36.04 -6.33 2.71
CA ALA A 15 -35.27 -5.11 2.44
C ALA A 15 -34.07 -5.01 3.38
N GLU A 16 -34.23 -5.44 4.62
CA GLU A 16 -33.14 -5.43 5.59
C GLU A 16 -32.03 -6.39 5.21
N GLU A 17 -32.43 -7.60 4.79
CA GLU A 17 -31.45 -8.59 4.36
C GLU A 17 -30.71 -8.15 3.13
N ALA A 18 -31.40 -7.52 2.19
CA ALA A 18 -30.78 -6.98 0.99
C ALA A 18 -29.77 -5.90 1.34
N ALA A 19 -30.12 -5.02 2.28
CA ALA A 19 -29.23 -3.97 2.73
C ALA A 19 -27.99 -4.54 3.42
N GLU A 20 -28.19 -5.60 4.21
CA GLU A 20 -27.05 -6.26 4.86
C GLU A 20 -26.10 -6.90 3.87
N LEU A 21 -26.66 -7.55 2.84
CA LEU A 21 -25.86 -8.15 1.79
C LEU A 21 -25.06 -7.09 1.04
N GLU A 22 -25.68 -5.96 0.77
CA GLU A 22 -25.01 -4.87 0.07
C GLU A 22 -23.86 -4.31 0.91
N ARG A 23 -24.08 -4.12 2.22
CA ARG A 23 -23.04 -3.64 3.11
C ARG A 23 -21.89 -4.64 3.20
N ALA A 24 -22.22 -5.94 3.24
CA ALA A 24 -21.18 -6.97 3.27
C ALA A 24 -20.35 -6.96 2.00
N ARG A 25 -21.03 -6.75 0.88
CA ARG A 25 -20.35 -6.67 -0.42
C ARG A 25 -19.43 -5.47 -0.48
N GLU A 26 -19.90 -4.33 -0.01
CA GLU A 26 -19.10 -3.10 0.02
C GLU A 26 -17.85 -3.26 0.88
N ARG A 27 -18.03 -3.90 2.04
CA ARG A 27 -16.89 -4.17 2.93
C ARG A 27 -15.88 -5.10 2.25
N MET A 28 -16.38 -6.12 1.58
CA MET A 28 -15.50 -7.05 0.88
C MET A 28 -14.73 -6.36 -0.22
N LEU A 29 -15.38 -5.48 -0.98
CA LEU A 29 -14.70 -4.73 -2.03
C LEU A 29 -13.66 -3.76 -1.47
N ALA A 30 -13.99 -3.10 -0.36
CA ALA A 30 -13.06 -2.19 0.28
C ALA A 30 -11.83 -2.94 0.82
N ARG A 31 -12.06 -4.11 1.42
CA ARG A 31 -10.96 -4.96 1.89
C ARG A 31 -10.08 -5.40 0.74
N HIS A 32 -10.71 -5.78 -0.36
CA HIS A 32 -9.99 -6.20 -1.55
C HIS A 32 -9.10 -5.08 -2.09
N LYS A 33 -9.59 -3.86 -2.09
CA LYS A 33 -8.79 -2.70 -2.53
C LYS A 33 -7.56 -2.49 -1.65
N LEU A 34 -7.71 -2.70 -0.35
CA LEU A 34 -6.58 -2.56 0.56
C LEU A 34 -5.53 -3.62 0.27
N ILE A 35 -5.97 -4.86 0.02
CA ILE A 35 -5.05 -5.95 -0.30
C ILE A 35 -4.33 -5.66 -1.61
N GLU A 36 -5.04 -5.18 -2.62
CA GLU A 36 -4.42 -4.79 -3.88
C GLU A 36 -3.39 -3.68 -3.68
N GLY A 37 -3.72 -2.74 -2.81
CA GLY A 37 -2.79 -1.67 -2.46
C GLY A 37 -1.51 -2.19 -1.83
N ILE A 38 -1.64 -3.19 -0.95
CA ILE A 38 -0.49 -3.81 -0.31
C ILE A 38 0.38 -4.52 -1.34
N ILE A 39 -0.24 -5.24 -2.25
CA ILE A 39 0.50 -5.95 -3.30
C ILE A 39 1.26 -4.95 -4.18
N ARG A 40 0.59 -3.89 -4.58
CA ARG A 40 1.23 -2.84 -5.38
C ARG A 40 2.37 -2.17 -4.63
N ASN A 41 2.14 -1.91 -3.36
CA ASN A 41 3.18 -1.31 -2.52
C ASN A 41 4.40 -2.20 -2.43
N ASN A 42 4.21 -3.53 -2.28
CA ASN A 42 5.31 -4.47 -2.27
C ASN A 42 6.13 -4.38 -3.56
N GLU A 43 5.45 -4.33 -4.69
CA GLU A 43 6.12 -4.23 -5.99
C GLU A 43 6.92 -2.93 -6.10
N MET A 44 6.32 -1.83 -5.67
CA MET A 44 6.97 -0.53 -5.71
C MET A 44 8.18 -0.49 -4.78
N GLN A 45 8.08 -1.12 -3.61
CA GLN A 45 9.21 -1.17 -2.69
C GLN A 45 10.37 -1.99 -3.27
N LEU A 46 10.06 -3.10 -3.95
CA LEU A 46 11.10 -3.90 -4.60
C LEU A 46 11.80 -3.12 -5.70
N ARG A 47 11.03 -2.40 -6.52
CA ARG A 47 11.61 -1.56 -7.57
C ARG A 47 12.46 -0.45 -6.99
N ASN A 48 11.98 0.16 -5.91
CA ASN A 48 12.71 1.22 -5.25
C ASN A 48 14.01 0.69 -4.66
N GLU A 49 13.98 -0.48 -4.05
CA GLU A 49 15.17 -1.10 -3.47
C GLU A 49 16.23 -1.34 -4.54
N THR A 50 15.82 -1.90 -5.67
CA THR A 50 16.74 -2.12 -6.79
C THR A 50 17.32 -0.81 -7.30
N ALA A 51 16.47 0.21 -7.46
CA ALA A 51 16.91 1.52 -7.93
C ALA A 51 17.87 2.18 -6.95
N ARG A 52 17.57 2.06 -5.64
CA ARG A 52 18.45 2.62 -4.61
C ARG A 52 19.81 1.95 -4.62
N GLY A 53 19.82 0.62 -4.81
CA GLY A 53 21.08 -0.10 -4.91
C GLY A 53 21.94 0.41 -6.07
N GLY A 54 21.30 0.58 -7.23
CA GLY A 54 21.99 1.14 -8.40
C GLY A 54 22.47 2.56 -8.16
N ALA A 55 21.65 3.38 -7.52
CA ALA A 55 22.01 4.76 -7.23
C ALA A 55 23.16 4.83 -6.23
N GLU A 56 23.22 3.93 -5.27
CA GLU A 56 24.33 3.87 -4.32
C GLU A 56 25.64 3.53 -5.01
N ILE A 57 25.59 2.61 -5.96
CA ILE A 57 26.77 2.26 -6.75
C ILE A 57 27.22 3.45 -7.60
N GLU A 58 26.28 4.13 -8.24
CA GLU A 58 26.60 5.31 -9.04
C GLU A 58 27.25 6.40 -8.20
N LEU A 59 26.71 6.61 -7.00
CA LEU A 59 27.25 7.62 -6.09
C LEU A 59 28.66 7.26 -5.66
N GLU A 60 28.89 6.00 -5.34
CA GLU A 60 30.21 5.55 -4.93
C GLU A 60 31.22 5.73 -6.06
N CYS A 61 30.84 5.40 -7.29
CA CYS A 61 31.69 5.62 -8.46
C CYS A 61 32.01 7.09 -8.66
N ALA A 62 30.99 7.95 -8.52
CA ALA A 62 31.19 9.39 -8.68
C ALA A 62 32.12 9.96 -7.61
N ARG A 63 31.97 9.48 -6.37
CA ARG A 63 32.85 9.89 -5.27
C ARG A 63 34.27 9.47 -5.54
N ARG A 64 34.47 8.29 -6.07
CA ARG A 64 35.77 7.75 -6.37
C ARG A 64 36.46 8.56 -7.47
N ASP A 65 35.69 8.93 -8.50
CA ASP A 65 36.25 9.75 -9.59
C ASP A 65 36.77 11.08 -9.07
N VAL A 66 36.00 11.74 -8.21
CA VAL A 66 36.40 13.00 -7.62
C VAL A 66 37.61 12.80 -6.72
N ALA A 67 37.61 11.75 -5.91
CA ALA A 67 38.69 11.46 -4.98
C ALA A 67 40.02 11.15 -5.70
N GLN A 68 39.93 10.61 -6.92
CA GLN A 68 41.13 10.28 -7.71
C GLN A 68 41.66 11.49 -8.49
N GLY A 69 41.13 12.67 -8.20
CA GLY A 69 41.65 13.89 -8.76
C GLY A 69 40.98 14.38 -10.01
N ASP A 70 39.88 13.76 -10.40
CA ASP A 70 39.07 14.24 -11.51
C ASP A 70 38.26 15.43 -11.01
N THR A 71 38.81 16.62 -11.18
CA THR A 71 38.22 17.86 -10.68
C THR A 71 37.49 18.63 -11.78
N GLY A 72 37.24 17.99 -12.92
CA GLY A 72 36.52 18.63 -14.01
C GLY A 72 35.06 18.90 -13.61
N ALA A 73 34.49 19.87 -14.32
CA ALA A 73 33.08 20.24 -14.08
C ALA A 73 32.16 19.03 -14.26
N GLY A 74 32.52 18.12 -15.18
CA GLY A 74 31.74 16.91 -15.40
C GLY A 74 31.68 15.98 -14.21
N ALA A 75 32.84 15.79 -13.53
CA ALA A 75 32.89 14.90 -12.37
C ALA A 75 32.06 15.44 -11.21
N GLN A 76 32.14 16.75 -10.97
CA GLN A 76 31.33 17.38 -9.92
C GLN A 76 29.85 17.31 -10.24
N ALA A 77 29.49 17.59 -11.49
CA ALA A 77 28.10 17.52 -11.89
C ALA A 77 27.56 16.10 -11.74
N GLU A 78 28.38 15.10 -12.06
CA GLU A 78 27.99 13.69 -11.90
C GLU A 78 27.76 13.34 -10.44
N LEU A 79 28.64 13.81 -9.57
CA LEU A 79 28.52 13.59 -8.13
C LEU A 79 27.22 14.21 -7.61
N GLU A 80 26.91 15.43 -8.04
CA GLU A 80 25.68 16.10 -7.62
C GLU A 80 24.44 15.36 -8.11
N ARG A 81 24.47 14.92 -9.35
CA ARG A 81 23.33 14.15 -9.91
C ARG A 81 23.12 12.84 -9.16
N ALA A 82 24.20 12.12 -8.89
CA ALA A 82 24.12 10.85 -8.18
C ALA A 82 23.58 11.05 -6.76
N THR A 83 24.04 12.12 -6.10
CA THR A 83 23.58 12.45 -4.75
C THR A 83 22.08 12.78 -4.76
N ALA A 84 21.65 13.60 -5.72
CA ALA A 84 20.24 14.01 -5.82
C ALA A 84 19.36 12.81 -6.14
N ARG A 85 19.82 11.94 -7.02
CA ARG A 85 19.05 10.76 -7.39
C ARG A 85 18.84 9.83 -6.21
N LEU A 86 19.89 9.58 -5.44
CA LEU A 86 19.78 8.73 -4.26
C LEU A 86 18.82 9.35 -3.24
N ARG A 87 18.92 10.66 -3.03
CA ARG A 87 18.02 11.34 -2.10
C ARG A 87 16.56 11.19 -2.51
N THR A 88 16.27 11.38 -3.80
CA THR A 88 14.91 11.24 -4.31
C THR A 88 14.38 9.82 -4.06
N LEU A 89 15.22 8.82 -4.31
CA LEU A 89 14.81 7.43 -4.11
C LEU A 89 14.62 7.10 -2.63
N GLN A 90 15.43 7.69 -1.76
CA GLN A 90 15.26 7.52 -0.31
C GLN A 90 13.96 8.14 0.18
N GLU A 91 13.59 9.31 -0.36
CA GLU A 91 12.33 9.95 -0.03
C GLU A 91 11.16 9.12 -0.52
N GLU A 92 11.27 8.55 -1.71
CA GLU A 92 10.25 7.66 -2.22
C GLU A 92 10.08 6.44 -1.33
N HIS A 93 11.21 5.88 -0.87
CA HIS A 93 11.18 4.74 0.03
C HIS A 93 10.41 5.07 1.32
N GLN A 94 10.66 6.24 1.88
CA GLN A 94 9.97 6.65 3.10
C GLN A 94 8.47 6.77 2.89
N ARG A 95 8.07 7.32 1.73
CA ARG A 95 6.65 7.43 1.40
C ARG A 95 6.01 6.06 1.25
N LEU A 96 6.72 5.12 0.60
CA LEU A 96 6.21 3.76 0.41
C LEU A 96 6.06 3.03 1.73
N VAL A 97 7.00 3.21 2.65
CA VAL A 97 6.92 2.60 3.98
C VAL A 97 5.72 3.17 4.75
N ALA A 98 5.53 4.49 4.69
CA ALA A 98 4.40 5.12 5.36
C ALA A 98 3.07 4.65 4.77
N GLU A 99 3.00 4.54 3.46
CA GLU A 99 1.80 4.03 2.79
C GLU A 99 1.51 2.60 3.23
N ARG A 100 2.55 1.76 3.31
CA ARG A 100 2.38 0.38 3.73
C ARG A 100 1.85 0.29 5.15
N GLN A 101 2.34 1.14 6.03
CA GLN A 101 1.87 1.16 7.42
C GLN A 101 0.39 1.53 7.47
N TRP A 102 -0.01 2.51 6.67
CA TRP A 102 -1.40 2.92 6.61
C TRP A 102 -2.29 1.79 6.06
N LEU A 103 -1.83 1.13 5.01
CA LEU A 103 -2.57 0.02 4.42
C LEU A 103 -2.74 -1.13 5.40
N ASN A 104 -1.66 -1.47 6.12
CA ASN A 104 -1.71 -2.54 7.12
C ASN A 104 -2.68 -2.19 8.25
N ALA A 105 -2.62 -0.96 8.74
CA ALA A 105 -3.49 -0.52 9.82
C ALA A 105 -4.96 -0.53 9.37
N SER A 106 -5.20 -0.07 8.15
CA SER A 106 -6.56 -0.04 7.60
C SER A 106 -7.12 -1.45 7.42
N LEU A 107 -6.28 -2.37 6.93
CA LEU A 107 -6.72 -3.75 6.76
C LEU A 107 -7.03 -4.41 8.09
N LEU A 108 -6.18 -4.15 9.09
CA LEU A 108 -6.38 -4.68 10.43
C LEU A 108 -7.70 -4.19 11.01
N GLU A 109 -8.04 -2.93 10.78
CA GLU A 109 -9.31 -2.36 11.22
C GLU A 109 -10.48 -3.08 10.59
N PHE A 110 -10.38 -3.37 9.29
CA PHE A 110 -11.42 -4.12 8.60
C PHE A 110 -11.59 -5.51 9.18
N GLU A 111 -10.50 -6.18 9.47
CA GLU A 111 -10.54 -7.54 9.99
C GLU A 111 -11.03 -7.62 11.43
N SER A 112 -10.83 -6.55 12.20
CA SER A 112 -11.36 -6.47 13.55
C SER A 112 -12.86 -6.28 13.58
N GLY A 113 -13.39 -5.55 12.59
CA GLY A 113 -14.80 -5.30 12.47
C GLY A 113 -15.34 -4.25 13.43
N PRO A 114 -16.47 -3.63 13.08
CA PRO A 114 -17.04 -2.57 13.92
C PRO A 114 -17.48 -3.04 15.30
N SER A 115 -18.07 -4.25 15.36
CA SER A 115 -18.57 -4.76 16.65
C SER A 115 -17.45 -4.99 17.65
N THR A 116 -16.29 -5.42 17.18
CA THR A 116 -15.13 -5.61 18.05
C THR A 116 -14.67 -4.27 18.61
N ASN A 117 -14.62 -3.25 17.77
CA ASN A 117 -14.22 -1.91 18.20
C ASN A 117 -15.18 -1.33 19.21
N GLU A 118 -16.48 -1.50 18.96
CA GLU A 118 -17.50 -1.04 19.90
C GLU A 118 -17.37 -1.72 21.24
N HIS A 119 -17.15 -3.01 21.22
CA HIS A 119 -16.98 -3.78 22.44
C HIS A 119 -15.77 -3.29 23.24
N GLN A 120 -14.68 -3.04 22.58
CA GLN A 120 -13.48 -2.54 23.23
C GLN A 120 -13.70 -1.17 23.85
N ARG A 121 -14.38 -0.29 23.14
CA ARG A 121 -14.69 1.02 23.69
C ARG A 121 -15.59 0.94 24.90
N SER A 122 -16.57 0.04 24.85
CA SER A 122 -17.43 -0.18 26.01
C SER A 122 -16.65 -0.66 27.20
N GLY A 123 -15.67 -1.51 26.99
CA GLY A 123 -14.82 -2.00 28.04
C GLY A 123 -13.98 -0.94 28.72
N HIS A 124 -13.77 0.18 28.06
CA HIS A 124 -12.98 1.28 28.62
C HIS A 124 -13.81 2.32 29.34
N SER A 125 -15.10 2.19 29.29
CA SER A 125 -16.00 3.16 29.92
C SER A 125 -16.09 3.02 31.46
#